data_fccd7de09122c8dc17456d4a750028bd
#
_entry.id   fccd7de09122c8dc17456d4a750028bd
#
_cell.length_a   1.000
_cell.length_b   1.000
_cell.length_c   1.000
_cell.angle_alpha   90.00
_cell.angle_beta   90.00
_cell.angle_gamma   90.00
#
_symmetry.space_group_name_H-M   'P 1'
#
loop_
_entity.id
_entity.type
_entity.pdbx_description
1 polymer ?
#
loop_
_entity_poly.entity_id
_entity_poly.type
_entity_poly.pdbx_seq_one_letter_code
_entity_poly.pdbx_strand_id
1 'polypeptide(L)'
;PIQGGTISLNGEVIETGKPGTESAGRSKRSSELRTRVGMVFQSYDLFPNKTVLGNITLAPTLVQKRDKIEVEQEAIKLLERVGLADRKDSWPYELSGGQRQRVAICRALILHPEVLLFDEVTAALDPEMVREVLDVMLELADSGQTMLIVTHEMQFARAIADQVILLEDGGIVEQSDNAEQFFTNPTTERAKQFLRTFEFDRHRKSANQSE
;
A
#
# COMPACT_ATOMS: atom_id res chain seq x y z
N PRO A 1 -18.85 3.73 -2.49
CA PRO A 1 -19.46 4.05 -3.79
C PRO A 1 -18.82 5.32 -4.33
N ILE A 2 -18.46 5.32 -5.62
CA ILE A 2 -17.96 6.51 -6.30
C ILE A 2 -19.15 7.39 -6.72
N GLN A 3 -18.97 8.71 -6.63
CA GLN A 3 -20.06 9.68 -6.95
C GLN A 3 -20.24 9.85 -8.47
N GLY A 4 -19.19 9.57 -9.25
CA GLY A 4 -19.21 9.67 -10.72
C GLY A 4 -17.99 8.98 -11.32
N GLY A 5 -17.99 8.83 -12.65
CA GLY A 5 -16.91 8.15 -13.37
C GLY A 5 -16.99 6.63 -13.34
N THR A 6 -15.91 5.98 -13.74
CA THR A 6 -15.83 4.52 -13.87
C THR A 6 -14.47 4.04 -13.37
N ILE A 7 -14.46 2.99 -12.57
CA ILE A 7 -13.26 2.27 -12.18
C ILE A 7 -13.21 0.97 -12.99
N SER A 8 -12.06 0.70 -13.60
CA SER A 8 -11.83 -0.54 -14.34
C SER A 8 -10.52 -1.20 -13.89
N LEU A 9 -10.47 -2.53 -13.97
CA LEU A 9 -9.32 -3.37 -13.70
C LEU A 9 -9.08 -4.26 -14.91
N ASN A 10 -7.90 -4.16 -15.53
CA ASN A 10 -7.55 -4.88 -16.76
C ASN A 10 -8.62 -4.74 -17.88
N GLY A 11 -9.19 -3.53 -18.05
CA GLY A 11 -10.24 -3.24 -19.03
C GLY A 11 -11.65 -3.69 -18.60
N GLU A 12 -11.80 -4.42 -17.52
CA GLU A 12 -13.11 -4.79 -16.96
C GLU A 12 -13.62 -3.67 -16.05
N VAL A 13 -14.83 -3.17 -16.33
CA VAL A 13 -15.49 -2.16 -15.47
C VAL A 13 -15.94 -2.82 -14.16
N ILE A 14 -15.36 -2.36 -13.05
CA ILE A 14 -15.66 -2.88 -11.71
C ILE A 14 -16.67 -2.03 -10.95
N GLU A 15 -16.66 -0.71 -11.14
CA GLU A 15 -17.65 0.19 -10.55
C GLU A 15 -17.91 1.38 -11.47
N THR A 16 -19.18 1.82 -11.52
CA THR A 16 -19.59 3.03 -12.24
C THR A 16 -20.42 3.89 -11.29
N GLY A 17 -19.97 5.12 -11.09
CA GLY A 17 -20.72 6.12 -10.32
C GLY A 17 -21.88 6.67 -11.13
N LYS A 18 -23.10 6.63 -10.53
CA LYS A 18 -24.26 7.35 -11.04
C LYS A 18 -24.73 8.31 -9.96
N PRO A 19 -24.95 9.60 -10.28
CA PRO A 19 -25.53 10.54 -9.31
C PRO A 19 -26.87 10.00 -8.80
N GLY A 20 -27.01 9.81 -7.47
CA GLY A 20 -28.28 9.44 -6.83
C GLY A 20 -28.63 7.95 -6.79
N THR A 21 -27.75 7.04 -7.20
CA THR A 21 -27.97 5.60 -7.02
C THR A 21 -27.16 5.04 -5.88
N GLU A 22 -27.82 4.67 -4.78
CA GLU A 22 -27.24 3.73 -3.82
C GLU A 22 -27.11 2.37 -4.54
N SER A 23 -25.88 1.81 -4.58
CA SER A 23 -25.60 0.59 -5.31
C SER A 23 -26.30 -0.62 -4.71
N ALA A 24 -27.50 -0.93 -5.22
CA ALA A 24 -28.19 -2.18 -5.00
C ALA A 24 -27.63 -3.24 -5.97
N GLY A 25 -26.58 -3.95 -5.59
CA GLY A 25 -25.97 -4.99 -6.44
C GLY A 25 -24.70 -5.59 -5.87
N ARG A 26 -24.48 -5.45 -4.57
CA ARG A 26 -23.21 -5.69 -3.87
C ARG A 26 -22.78 -7.13 -3.59
N SER A 27 -23.52 -8.21 -3.93
CA SER A 27 -23.26 -9.42 -3.15
C SER A 27 -22.26 -10.42 -3.76
N LYS A 28 -22.22 -10.68 -5.05
CA LYS A 28 -21.32 -11.71 -5.61
C LYS A 28 -20.09 -11.13 -6.32
N ARG A 29 -20.30 -10.13 -7.16
CA ARG A 29 -19.23 -9.44 -7.89
C ARG A 29 -18.27 -8.70 -6.96
N SER A 30 -18.77 -8.16 -5.86
CA SER A 30 -17.97 -7.49 -4.81
C SER A 30 -17.05 -8.46 -4.05
N SER A 31 -17.40 -9.73 -3.94
CA SER A 31 -16.58 -10.76 -3.28
C SER A 31 -15.38 -11.15 -4.14
N GLU A 32 -15.58 -11.34 -5.44
CA GLU A 32 -14.49 -11.65 -6.39
C GLU A 32 -13.49 -10.50 -6.51
N LEU A 33 -13.97 -9.26 -6.56
CA LEU A 33 -13.11 -8.08 -6.61
C LEU A 33 -12.20 -7.95 -5.39
N ARG A 34 -12.69 -8.31 -4.19
CA ARG A 34 -11.90 -8.25 -2.96
C ARG A 34 -10.76 -9.27 -2.92
N THR A 35 -10.79 -10.28 -3.75
CA THR A 35 -9.66 -11.21 -3.91
C THR A 35 -8.68 -10.77 -4.99
N ARG A 36 -9.13 -9.98 -5.97
CA ARG A 36 -8.31 -9.46 -7.07
C ARG A 36 -7.55 -8.17 -6.69
N VAL A 37 -8.09 -7.40 -5.73
CA VAL A 37 -7.48 -6.16 -5.23
C VAL A 37 -7.16 -6.36 -3.75
N GLY A 38 -5.89 -6.47 -3.43
CA GLY A 38 -5.42 -6.48 -2.04
C GLY A 38 -5.32 -5.07 -1.49
N MET A 39 -5.60 -4.88 -0.20
CA MET A 39 -5.43 -3.59 0.47
C MET A 39 -4.72 -3.76 1.80
N VAL A 40 -3.74 -2.91 2.03
CA VAL A 40 -2.96 -2.82 3.27
C VAL A 40 -3.18 -1.43 3.85
N PHE A 41 -3.73 -1.38 5.06
CA PHE A 41 -4.07 -0.14 5.74
C PHE A 41 -2.97 0.30 6.73
N GLN A 42 -2.96 1.57 7.08
CA GLN A 42 -2.12 2.14 8.12
C GLN A 42 -2.32 1.44 9.48
N SER A 43 -3.55 1.03 9.80
CA SER A 43 -3.94 0.43 11.09
C SER A 43 -3.64 -1.07 11.21
N TYR A 44 -2.97 -1.68 10.24
CA TYR A 44 -2.66 -3.13 10.15
C TYR A 44 -3.88 -4.04 10.04
N ASP A 45 -4.95 -3.77 10.78
CA ASP A 45 -6.25 -4.47 10.84
C ASP A 45 -6.14 -6.00 10.96
N LEU A 46 -5.15 -6.48 11.73
CA LEU A 46 -5.01 -7.91 12.02
C LEU A 46 -6.13 -8.36 12.98
N PHE A 47 -6.63 -9.57 12.76
CA PHE A 47 -7.58 -10.18 13.67
C PHE A 47 -6.90 -10.50 15.00
N PRO A 48 -7.28 -9.84 16.11
CA PRO A 48 -6.59 -9.98 17.38
C PRO A 48 -6.78 -11.37 18.02
N ASN A 49 -7.82 -12.10 17.60
CA ASN A 49 -8.16 -13.44 18.05
C ASN A 49 -7.62 -14.55 17.12
N LYS A 50 -6.63 -14.25 16.28
CA LYS A 50 -5.92 -15.17 15.41
C LYS A 50 -4.42 -15.00 15.56
N THR A 51 -3.68 -16.10 15.46
CA THR A 51 -2.21 -16.05 15.32
C THR A 51 -1.81 -15.39 14.01
N VAL A 52 -0.53 -15.11 13.82
CA VAL A 52 0.05 -14.63 12.56
C VAL A 52 -0.36 -15.56 11.40
N LEU A 53 -0.09 -16.85 11.52
CA LEU A 53 -0.48 -17.85 10.51
C LEU A 53 -1.99 -17.85 10.29
N GLY A 54 -2.79 -17.80 11.37
CA GLY A 54 -4.24 -17.76 11.29
C GLY A 54 -4.79 -16.50 10.60
N ASN A 55 -4.12 -15.35 10.73
CA ASN A 55 -4.47 -14.12 10.00
C ASN A 55 -4.26 -14.28 8.49
N ILE A 56 -3.15 -14.87 8.09
CA ILE A 56 -2.78 -15.02 6.68
C ILE A 56 -3.66 -16.08 6.00
N THR A 57 -3.88 -17.23 6.66
CA THR A 57 -4.55 -18.40 6.05
C THR A 57 -6.08 -18.30 6.02
N LEU A 58 -6.69 -17.37 6.77
CA LEU A 58 -8.14 -17.30 6.95
C LEU A 58 -8.88 -17.08 5.63
N ALA A 59 -8.50 -16.06 4.88
CA ALA A 59 -9.23 -15.67 3.67
C ALA A 59 -9.05 -16.67 2.52
N PRO A 60 -7.86 -17.15 2.17
CA PRO A 60 -7.71 -18.15 1.09
C PRO A 60 -8.44 -19.45 1.40
N THR A 61 -8.49 -19.87 2.67
CA THR A 61 -9.21 -21.09 3.08
C THR A 61 -10.73 -20.89 3.04
N LEU A 62 -11.26 -19.80 3.60
CA LEU A 62 -12.70 -19.59 3.71
C LEU A 62 -13.35 -19.05 2.43
N VAL A 63 -12.68 -18.10 1.76
CA VAL A 63 -13.25 -17.38 0.61
C VAL A 63 -12.89 -18.07 -0.70
N GLN A 64 -11.60 -18.39 -0.91
CA GLN A 64 -11.12 -19.06 -2.11
C GLN A 64 -11.29 -20.58 -2.03
N LYS A 65 -11.60 -21.15 -0.86
CA LYS A 65 -11.77 -22.58 -0.60
C LYS A 65 -10.57 -23.43 -1.03
N ARG A 66 -9.37 -22.85 -0.89
CA ARG A 66 -8.11 -23.54 -1.19
C ARG A 66 -7.81 -24.57 -0.11
N ASP A 67 -7.00 -25.59 -0.47
CA ASP A 67 -6.56 -26.59 0.48
C ASP A 67 -5.77 -25.97 1.64
N LYS A 68 -6.10 -26.41 2.86
CA LYS A 68 -5.51 -25.83 4.08
C LYS A 68 -4.01 -26.06 4.18
N ILE A 69 -3.52 -27.25 3.78
CA ILE A 69 -2.10 -27.61 3.88
C ILE A 69 -1.30 -26.77 2.88
N GLU A 70 -1.78 -26.64 1.65
CA GLU A 70 -1.15 -25.80 0.62
C GLU A 70 -1.09 -24.34 1.05
N VAL A 71 -2.18 -23.80 1.58
CA VAL A 71 -2.25 -22.42 2.08
C VAL A 71 -1.31 -22.19 3.25
N GLU A 72 -1.20 -23.12 4.20
CA GLU A 72 -0.26 -23.01 5.32
C GLU A 72 1.20 -23.03 4.84
N GLN A 73 1.56 -23.89 3.90
CA GLN A 73 2.90 -23.95 3.31
C GLN A 73 3.26 -22.66 2.58
N GLU A 74 2.32 -22.09 1.83
CA GLU A 74 2.53 -20.84 1.14
C GLU A 74 2.64 -19.66 2.12
N ALA A 75 1.79 -19.62 3.16
CA ALA A 75 1.86 -18.61 4.20
C ALA A 75 3.21 -18.60 4.93
N ILE A 76 3.78 -19.80 5.20
CA ILE A 76 5.12 -19.93 5.79
C ILE A 76 6.18 -19.35 4.86
N LYS A 77 6.14 -19.63 3.55
CA LYS A 77 7.07 -19.05 2.58
C LYS A 77 6.97 -17.51 2.50
N LEU A 78 5.76 -16.96 2.59
CA LEU A 78 5.57 -15.51 2.65
C LEU A 78 6.17 -14.94 3.94
N LEU A 79 5.99 -15.61 5.07
CA LEU A 79 6.59 -15.20 6.34
C LEU A 79 8.11 -15.29 6.32
N GLU A 80 8.70 -16.30 5.66
CA GLU A 80 10.14 -16.39 5.44
C GLU A 80 10.68 -15.19 4.67
N ARG A 81 10.00 -14.80 3.57
CA ARG A 81 10.39 -13.62 2.77
C ARG A 81 10.41 -12.32 3.58
N VAL A 82 9.51 -12.16 4.53
CA VAL A 82 9.45 -10.95 5.37
C VAL A 82 10.17 -11.10 6.72
N GLY A 83 10.94 -12.18 6.92
CA GLY A 83 11.74 -12.43 8.13
C GLY A 83 10.90 -12.70 9.40
N LEU A 84 9.73 -13.33 9.26
CA LEU A 84 8.79 -13.58 10.37
C LEU A 84 8.37 -15.06 10.51
N ALA A 85 9.12 -16.00 9.94
CA ALA A 85 8.78 -17.42 10.00
C ALA A 85 8.72 -17.97 11.44
N ASP A 86 9.60 -17.48 12.32
CA ASP A 86 9.65 -17.81 13.75
C ASP A 86 8.46 -17.26 14.54
N ARG A 87 7.70 -16.30 13.98
CA ARG A 87 6.55 -15.64 14.58
C ARG A 87 5.19 -16.18 14.13
N LYS A 88 5.16 -17.25 13.35
CA LYS A 88 3.91 -17.81 12.77
C LYS A 88 2.82 -18.11 13.79
N ASP A 89 3.20 -18.55 14.99
CA ASP A 89 2.31 -18.91 16.09
C ASP A 89 2.05 -17.75 17.09
N SER A 90 2.73 -16.60 16.92
CA SER A 90 2.55 -15.40 17.74
C SER A 90 1.19 -14.76 17.49
N TRP A 91 0.73 -14.00 18.51
CA TRP A 91 -0.48 -13.19 18.42
C TRP A 91 -0.12 -11.75 18.00
N PRO A 92 -1.05 -10.98 17.40
CA PRO A 92 -0.77 -9.61 16.95
C PRO A 92 -0.23 -8.67 18.03
N TYR A 93 -0.63 -8.85 19.28
CA TYR A 93 -0.17 -8.02 20.39
C TYR A 93 1.28 -8.30 20.83
N GLU A 94 1.85 -9.44 20.42
CA GLU A 94 3.24 -9.82 20.68
C GLU A 94 4.22 -9.26 19.62
N LEU A 95 3.69 -8.62 18.59
CA LEU A 95 4.46 -8.11 17.45
C LEU A 95 4.71 -6.60 17.56
N SER A 96 5.86 -6.14 17.04
CA SER A 96 6.11 -4.72 16.80
C SER A 96 5.18 -4.17 15.71
N GLY A 97 5.11 -2.84 15.55
CA GLY A 97 4.33 -2.18 14.50
C GLY A 97 4.75 -2.65 13.11
N GLY A 98 6.05 -2.64 12.81
CA GLY A 98 6.58 -3.09 11.52
C GLY A 98 6.35 -4.59 11.26
N GLN A 99 6.44 -5.43 12.31
CA GLN A 99 6.10 -6.85 12.19
C GLN A 99 4.61 -7.03 11.85
N ARG A 100 3.70 -6.31 12.51
CA ARG A 100 2.26 -6.35 12.19
C ARG A 100 1.99 -5.91 10.77
N GLN A 101 2.69 -4.88 10.29
CA GLN A 101 2.54 -4.39 8.92
C GLN A 101 3.00 -5.43 7.89
N ARG A 102 4.14 -6.07 8.11
CA ARG A 102 4.62 -7.15 7.23
C ARG A 102 3.69 -8.36 7.21
N VAL A 103 3.06 -8.70 8.34
CA VAL A 103 2.00 -9.73 8.38
C VAL A 103 0.77 -9.29 7.58
N ALA A 104 0.36 -8.01 7.66
CA ALA A 104 -0.76 -7.48 6.88
C ALA A 104 -0.47 -7.53 5.37
N ILE A 105 0.77 -7.27 4.96
CA ILE A 105 1.22 -7.44 3.57
C ILE A 105 1.12 -8.92 3.15
N CYS A 106 1.64 -9.87 3.95
CA CYS A 106 1.52 -11.30 3.65
C CYS A 106 0.06 -11.74 3.52
N ARG A 107 -0.83 -11.23 4.39
CA ARG A 107 -2.27 -11.49 4.35
C ARG A 107 -2.94 -11.00 3.05
N ALA A 108 -2.48 -9.89 2.51
CA ALA A 108 -2.96 -9.39 1.22
C ALA A 108 -2.38 -10.21 0.05
N LEU A 109 -1.10 -10.55 0.09
CA LEU A 109 -0.39 -11.27 -0.98
C LEU A 109 -0.88 -12.69 -1.20
N ILE A 110 -1.24 -13.42 -0.13
CA ILE A 110 -1.65 -14.84 -0.24
C ILE A 110 -2.91 -15.05 -1.06
N LEU A 111 -3.69 -13.99 -1.30
CA LEU A 111 -4.86 -14.00 -2.16
C LEU A 111 -4.52 -13.91 -3.66
N HIS A 112 -3.23 -13.72 -4.01
CA HIS A 112 -2.74 -13.49 -5.37
C HIS A 112 -3.43 -12.32 -6.07
N PRO A 113 -3.42 -11.12 -5.46
CA PRO A 113 -4.12 -9.97 -6.01
C PRO A 113 -3.45 -9.48 -7.29
N GLU A 114 -4.25 -8.99 -8.24
CA GLU A 114 -3.78 -8.34 -9.46
C GLU A 114 -3.18 -6.95 -9.16
N VAL A 115 -3.72 -6.28 -8.14
CA VAL A 115 -3.26 -4.96 -7.66
C VAL A 115 -3.22 -4.93 -6.15
N LEU A 116 -2.16 -4.35 -5.58
CA LEU A 116 -2.04 -4.04 -4.16
C LEU A 116 -2.21 -2.54 -3.92
N LEU A 117 -3.08 -2.18 -3.01
CA LEU A 117 -3.27 -0.81 -2.55
C LEU A 117 -2.59 -0.65 -1.18
N PHE A 118 -1.72 0.34 -1.05
CA PHE A 118 -1.05 0.70 0.20
C PHE A 118 -1.50 2.10 0.62
N ASP A 119 -2.07 2.22 1.81
CA ASP A 119 -2.58 3.49 2.33
C ASP A 119 -1.78 3.89 3.58
N GLU A 120 -0.79 4.76 3.38
CA GLU A 120 0.10 5.32 4.42
C GLU A 120 0.67 4.26 5.39
N VAL A 121 1.11 3.14 4.87
CA VAL A 121 1.50 1.95 5.65
C VAL A 121 2.68 2.15 6.60
N THR A 122 3.40 3.26 6.49
CA THR A 122 4.57 3.60 7.33
C THR A 122 4.28 4.69 8.36
N ALA A 123 3.15 5.41 8.28
CA ALA A 123 2.90 6.62 9.06
C ALA A 123 2.87 6.42 10.60
N ALA A 124 2.63 5.19 11.08
CA ALA A 124 2.57 4.87 12.51
C ALA A 124 3.79 4.06 13.00
N LEU A 125 4.90 4.06 12.25
CA LEU A 125 6.08 3.25 12.52
C LEU A 125 7.28 4.10 12.93
N ASP A 126 8.15 3.53 13.77
CA ASP A 126 9.46 4.08 14.05
C ASP A 126 10.38 3.96 12.80
N PRO A 127 11.40 4.83 12.63
CA PRO A 127 12.24 4.87 11.43
C PRO A 127 12.90 3.54 11.03
N GLU A 128 13.32 2.74 12.01
CA GLU A 128 13.90 1.41 11.74
C GLU A 128 12.86 0.45 11.15
N MET A 129 11.64 0.48 11.69
CA MET A 129 10.52 -0.34 11.21
C MET A 129 10.00 0.12 9.85
N VAL A 130 10.04 1.43 9.57
CA VAL A 130 9.72 2.00 8.25
C VAL A 130 10.58 1.32 7.19
N ARG A 131 11.90 1.25 7.40
CA ARG A 131 12.82 0.66 6.44
C ARG A 131 12.49 -0.80 6.13
N GLU A 132 12.22 -1.61 7.16
CA GLU A 132 11.87 -3.03 7.00
C GLU A 132 10.61 -3.24 6.14
N VAL A 133 9.62 -2.34 6.27
CA VAL A 133 8.38 -2.39 5.47
C VAL A 133 8.64 -1.94 4.04
N LEU A 134 9.41 -0.86 3.85
CA LEU A 134 9.75 -0.35 2.53
C LEU A 134 10.61 -1.34 1.72
N ASP A 135 11.53 -2.06 2.37
CA ASP A 135 12.34 -3.09 1.73
C ASP A 135 11.45 -4.23 1.18
N VAL A 136 10.42 -4.65 1.93
CA VAL A 136 9.43 -5.62 1.42
C VAL A 136 8.67 -5.06 0.20
N MET A 137 8.29 -3.78 0.23
CA MET A 137 7.58 -3.16 -0.91
C MET A 137 8.48 -3.01 -2.13
N LEU A 138 9.79 -2.76 -1.96
CA LEU A 138 10.78 -2.78 -3.05
C LEU A 138 10.86 -4.16 -3.70
N GLU A 139 10.96 -5.23 -2.90
CA GLU A 139 10.96 -6.59 -3.45
C GLU A 139 9.69 -6.92 -4.24
N LEU A 140 8.54 -6.40 -3.82
CA LEU A 140 7.28 -6.57 -4.55
C LEU A 140 7.30 -5.81 -5.88
N ALA A 141 7.84 -4.59 -5.92
CA ALA A 141 8.03 -3.82 -7.15
C ALA A 141 8.94 -4.58 -8.12
N ASP A 142 10.10 -5.04 -7.65
CA ASP A 142 11.07 -5.81 -8.45
C ASP A 142 10.47 -7.11 -8.99
N SER A 143 9.52 -7.72 -8.27
CA SER A 143 8.79 -8.91 -8.75
C SER A 143 7.70 -8.61 -9.78
N GLY A 144 7.48 -7.34 -10.14
CA GLY A 144 6.47 -6.90 -11.11
C GLY A 144 5.05 -6.82 -10.55
N GLN A 145 4.87 -6.75 -9.23
CA GLN A 145 3.56 -6.57 -8.61
C GLN A 145 3.02 -5.17 -8.91
N THR A 146 1.85 -5.06 -9.51
CA THR A 146 1.17 -3.77 -9.68
C THR A 146 0.72 -3.23 -8.33
N MET A 147 1.13 -1.99 -8.03
CA MET A 147 0.85 -1.34 -6.75
C MET A 147 0.35 0.09 -6.95
N LEU A 148 -0.60 0.50 -6.10
CA LEU A 148 -0.96 1.90 -5.90
C LEU A 148 -0.64 2.27 -4.46
N ILE A 149 0.26 3.24 -4.28
CA ILE A 149 0.83 3.57 -2.98
C ILE A 149 0.53 5.02 -2.63
N VAL A 150 -0.14 5.24 -1.50
CA VAL A 150 -0.24 6.55 -0.85
C VAL A 150 0.84 6.62 0.21
N THR A 151 1.75 7.59 0.09
CA THR A 151 2.90 7.68 1.00
C THR A 151 3.42 9.11 1.15
N HIS A 152 4.05 9.38 2.28
CA HIS A 152 4.85 10.56 2.55
C HIS A 152 6.36 10.28 2.45
N GLU A 153 6.75 9.06 2.11
CA GLU A 153 8.15 8.64 1.94
C GLU A 153 8.66 9.02 0.54
N MET A 154 9.03 10.30 0.36
CA MET A 154 9.36 10.85 -0.96
C MET A 154 10.54 10.16 -1.63
N GLN A 155 11.58 9.79 -0.88
CA GLN A 155 12.74 9.09 -1.43
C GLN A 155 12.38 7.68 -1.91
N PHE A 156 11.51 7.00 -1.18
CA PHE A 156 11.00 5.70 -1.59
C PHE A 156 10.13 5.82 -2.85
N ALA A 157 9.17 6.76 -2.87
CA ALA A 157 8.32 6.99 -4.04
C ALA A 157 9.17 7.29 -5.30
N ARG A 158 10.22 8.12 -5.18
CA ARG A 158 11.16 8.40 -6.28
C ARG A 158 11.89 7.14 -6.77
N ALA A 159 12.22 6.22 -5.87
CA ALA A 159 12.99 5.02 -6.19
C ALA A 159 12.18 3.95 -6.93
N ILE A 160 10.86 3.85 -6.66
CA ILE A 160 10.06 2.72 -7.15
C ILE A 160 8.92 3.08 -8.10
N ALA A 161 8.50 4.35 -8.12
CA ALA A 161 7.31 4.71 -8.88
C ALA A 161 7.60 4.82 -10.37
N ASP A 162 6.81 4.17 -11.19
CA ASP A 162 6.74 4.41 -12.64
C ASP A 162 5.94 5.68 -12.93
N GLN A 163 4.88 5.90 -12.16
CA GLN A 163 3.98 7.04 -12.29
C GLN A 163 3.77 7.72 -10.93
N VAL A 164 3.71 9.04 -10.90
CA VAL A 164 3.44 9.84 -9.70
C VAL A 164 2.23 10.73 -9.95
N ILE A 165 1.36 10.80 -8.95
CA ILE A 165 0.18 11.67 -8.94
C ILE A 165 0.18 12.49 -7.65
N LEU A 166 0.23 13.82 -7.76
CA LEU A 166 0.03 14.71 -6.62
C LEU A 166 -1.44 15.12 -6.54
N LEU A 167 -2.05 14.79 -5.41
CA LEU A 167 -3.45 15.11 -5.11
C LEU A 167 -3.54 16.21 -4.06
N GLU A 168 -4.43 17.16 -4.25
CA GLU A 168 -4.79 18.19 -3.25
C GLU A 168 -6.27 18.55 -3.39
N ASP A 169 -6.97 18.68 -2.28
CA ASP A 169 -8.40 19.06 -2.21
C ASP A 169 -9.31 18.23 -3.14
N GLY A 170 -9.00 16.94 -3.28
CA GLY A 170 -9.76 16.02 -4.14
C GLY A 170 -9.50 16.17 -5.65
N GLY A 171 -8.54 17.00 -6.04
CA GLY A 171 -8.13 17.21 -7.44
C GLY A 171 -6.71 16.73 -7.72
N ILE A 172 -6.42 16.41 -8.99
CA ILE A 172 -5.06 16.15 -9.46
C ILE A 172 -4.36 17.47 -9.72
N VAL A 173 -3.31 17.76 -8.95
CA VAL A 173 -2.45 18.95 -9.13
C VAL A 173 -1.44 18.72 -10.24
N GLU A 174 -0.80 17.56 -10.22
CA GLU A 174 0.18 17.15 -11.22
C GLU A 174 0.22 15.63 -11.33
N GLN A 175 0.43 15.13 -12.54
CA GLN A 175 0.65 13.71 -12.83
C GLN A 175 1.85 13.60 -13.77
N SER A 176 2.70 12.61 -13.53
CA SER A 176 3.87 12.32 -14.38
C SER A 176 4.05 10.81 -14.52
N ASP A 177 4.31 10.37 -15.75
CA ASP A 177 4.69 8.98 -16.07
C ASP A 177 6.21 8.77 -15.91
N ASN A 178 6.90 9.73 -15.31
CA ASN A 178 8.32 9.67 -15.00
C ASN A 178 8.56 10.26 -13.61
N ALA A 179 8.78 9.38 -12.65
CA ALA A 179 9.00 9.77 -11.26
C ALA A 179 10.21 10.69 -11.12
N GLU A 180 11.33 10.39 -11.77
CA GLU A 180 12.55 11.22 -11.68
C GLU A 180 12.28 12.65 -12.16
N GLN A 181 11.54 12.84 -13.26
CA GLN A 181 11.15 14.16 -13.74
C GLN A 181 10.26 14.89 -12.74
N PHE A 182 9.26 14.19 -12.14
CA PHE A 182 8.40 14.79 -11.13
C PHE A 182 9.18 15.31 -9.93
N PHE A 183 10.14 14.51 -9.43
CA PHE A 183 10.93 14.88 -8.24
C PHE A 183 12.02 15.91 -8.51
N THR A 184 12.56 16.00 -9.73
CA THR A 184 13.66 16.92 -10.07
C THR A 184 13.20 18.20 -10.75
N ASN A 185 12.17 18.13 -11.58
CA ASN A 185 11.68 19.27 -12.36
C ASN A 185 10.16 19.24 -12.51
N PRO A 186 9.40 19.37 -11.42
CA PRO A 186 7.94 19.42 -11.46
C PRO A 186 7.43 20.59 -12.29
N THR A 187 6.30 20.41 -12.95
CA THR A 187 5.76 21.39 -13.90
C THR A 187 4.94 22.48 -13.21
N THR A 188 4.18 22.12 -12.16
CA THR A 188 3.32 23.05 -11.46
C THR A 188 4.03 23.75 -10.31
N GLU A 189 3.69 25.02 -10.05
CA GLU A 189 4.23 25.75 -8.88
C GLU A 189 3.85 25.09 -7.56
N ARG A 190 2.67 24.47 -7.51
CA ARG A 190 2.22 23.77 -6.29
C ARG A 190 3.04 22.53 -6.00
N ALA A 191 3.38 21.72 -7.01
CA ALA A 191 4.28 20.57 -6.86
C ALA A 191 5.69 21.00 -6.43
N LYS A 192 6.22 22.10 -7.00
CA LYS A 192 7.50 22.70 -6.56
C LYS A 192 7.48 23.10 -5.09
N GLN A 193 6.40 23.75 -4.64
CA GLN A 193 6.22 24.13 -3.24
C GLN A 193 6.13 22.91 -2.33
N PHE A 194 5.38 21.88 -2.73
CA PHE A 194 5.24 20.63 -2.00
C PHE A 194 6.60 19.94 -1.81
N LEU A 195 7.35 19.74 -2.89
CA LEU A 195 8.65 19.05 -2.84
C LEU A 195 9.69 19.80 -2.01
N ARG A 196 9.68 21.14 -2.04
CA ARG A 196 10.56 21.97 -1.20
C ARG A 196 10.36 21.74 0.31
N THR A 197 9.20 21.25 0.75
CA THR A 197 8.97 20.94 2.17
C THR A 197 9.80 19.74 2.65
N PHE A 198 10.25 18.89 1.73
CA PHE A 198 11.10 17.72 2.01
C PHE A 198 12.58 17.98 1.77
N GLU A 199 12.96 19.15 1.20
CA GLU A 199 14.35 19.57 1.05
C GLU A 199 14.80 20.30 2.32
N PHE A 200 15.76 19.72 3.05
CA PHE A 200 16.43 20.39 4.18
C PHE A 200 17.53 21.34 3.69
N ASP A 201 17.18 22.61 3.48
CA ASP A 201 18.16 23.61 3.08
C ASP A 201 18.99 24.09 4.28
N ARG A 202 20.26 23.69 4.36
CA ARG A 202 21.22 24.13 5.39
C ARG A 202 21.60 25.62 5.26
N HIS A 203 21.25 26.30 4.17
CA HIS A 203 21.76 27.63 3.82
C HIS A 203 20.87 28.81 4.18
N ARG A 204 19.75 28.63 4.89
CA ARG A 204 18.88 29.75 5.29
C ARG A 204 19.41 30.66 6.41
N LYS A 205 20.58 30.39 6.99
CA LYS A 205 21.12 31.17 8.13
C LYS A 205 22.14 32.26 7.78
N SER A 206 22.58 32.41 6.52
CA SER A 206 23.61 33.40 6.15
C SER A 206 23.11 34.69 5.49
N ALA A 207 21.81 34.82 5.22
CA ALA A 207 21.29 36.00 4.54
C ALA A 207 20.74 37.12 5.48
N ASN A 208 20.67 36.91 6.80
CA ASN A 208 20.11 37.89 7.76
C ASN A 208 21.13 38.45 8.74
N GLN A 209 22.44 38.46 8.41
CA GLN A 209 23.47 39.13 9.21
C GLN A 209 24.29 40.14 8.41
N SER A 210 23.65 40.87 7.51
CA SER A 210 24.26 41.99 6.82
C SER A 210 23.21 43.08 6.63
N GLU A 211 22.82 43.75 7.71
CA GLU A 211 22.33 45.10 7.77
C GLU A 211 22.65 45.71 9.16
#